data_ee6e87f6c842629823dc6231325768a4
#
_entry.id   ee6e87f6c842629823dc6231325768a4
#
_cell.length_a   1.000
_cell.length_b   1.000
_cell.length_c   1.000
_cell.angle_alpha   90.00
_cell.angle_beta   90.00
_cell.angle_gamma   90.00
#
_symmetry.space_group_name_H-M   'P 1'
#
loop_
_entity.id
_entity.type
_entity.pdbx_description
1 polymer ?
#
loop_
_entity_poly.entity_id
_entity_poly.type
_entity_poly.pdbx_seq_one_letter_code
_entity_poly.pdbx_strand_id
1 'polypeptide(L)'
;LGFKYIGYVDGHNVPMLVAALEAAKKVDDGPVIVHALTTKGHGFPNPEKNYYAYHATGPFDPKTGLPYKSSKPAPPTYTTVFGETMCQLMAADERIVGLTAAMPDGTGIDKVLEKFPQRAFDVGIAEQHAVTFCAGMACEGLKPVAAIYSTFLQRGFDQVIHDVCLQDLDVTFAMDRAGIVGADGPTHHG
;
A
#
# COMPACT_ATOMS: atom_id res chain seq x y z
N LEU A 1 -28.91 -1.03 4.12
CA LEU A 1 -28.45 -0.31 2.91
C LEU A 1 -29.10 -0.85 1.62
N GLY A 2 -29.97 -1.87 1.71
CA GLY A 2 -30.71 -2.42 0.56
C GLY A 2 -29.90 -3.34 -0.37
N PHE A 3 -28.68 -3.71 0.01
CA PHE A 3 -27.93 -4.71 -0.76
C PHE A 3 -28.48 -6.12 -0.58
N LYS A 4 -28.57 -6.87 -1.68
CA LYS A 4 -28.72 -8.33 -1.65
C LYS A 4 -27.34 -8.97 -1.46
N TYR A 5 -27.26 -10.02 -0.67
CA TYR A 5 -25.99 -10.69 -0.39
C TYR A 5 -26.02 -12.13 -0.89
N ILE A 6 -25.06 -12.48 -1.73
CA ILE A 6 -24.81 -13.84 -2.22
C ILE A 6 -23.42 -14.26 -1.74
N GLY A 7 -23.37 -15.23 -0.89
CA GLY A 7 -22.10 -15.75 -0.39
C GLY A 7 -22.15 -16.27 1.04
N TYR A 8 -21.00 -16.61 1.57
CA TYR A 8 -19.73 -16.63 0.82
C TYR A 8 -19.67 -17.88 -0.08
N VAL A 9 -18.98 -17.76 -1.21
CA VAL A 9 -18.72 -18.87 -2.13
C VAL A 9 -17.21 -19.11 -2.25
N ASP A 10 -16.82 -20.35 -2.52
CA ASP A 10 -15.44 -20.68 -2.84
C ASP A 10 -15.06 -20.06 -4.21
N GLY A 11 -14.25 -19.00 -4.19
CA GLY A 11 -13.81 -18.28 -5.38
C GLY A 11 -12.80 -19.05 -6.24
N HIS A 12 -12.26 -20.17 -5.74
CA HIS A 12 -11.42 -21.08 -6.54
C HIS A 12 -12.26 -22.19 -7.21
N ASN A 13 -13.52 -22.35 -6.83
CA ASN A 13 -14.47 -23.23 -7.49
C ASN A 13 -15.20 -22.46 -8.60
N VAL A 14 -14.66 -22.51 -9.82
CA VAL A 14 -15.20 -21.77 -10.97
C VAL A 14 -16.69 -22.05 -11.23
N PRO A 15 -17.18 -23.32 -11.21
CA PRO A 15 -18.61 -23.58 -11.35
C PRO A 15 -19.49 -22.89 -10.30
N MET A 16 -19.08 -22.90 -9.03
CA MET A 16 -19.82 -22.22 -7.96
C MET A 16 -19.81 -20.70 -8.14
N LEU A 17 -18.67 -20.13 -8.53
CA LEU A 17 -18.54 -18.70 -8.78
C LEU A 17 -19.43 -18.26 -9.96
N VAL A 18 -19.44 -19.03 -11.05
CA VAL A 18 -20.33 -18.76 -12.20
C VAL A 18 -21.79 -18.83 -11.78
N ALA A 19 -22.20 -19.85 -11.02
CA ALA A 19 -23.56 -19.96 -10.53
C ALA A 19 -23.98 -18.76 -9.65
N ALA A 20 -23.08 -18.30 -8.78
CA ALA A 20 -23.33 -17.12 -7.93
C ALA A 20 -23.48 -15.84 -8.77
N LEU A 21 -22.64 -15.64 -9.80
CA LEU A 21 -22.72 -14.49 -10.71
C LEU A 21 -24.02 -14.55 -11.55
N GLU A 22 -24.41 -15.72 -12.03
CA GLU A 22 -25.67 -15.88 -12.77
C GLU A 22 -26.90 -15.65 -11.87
N ALA A 23 -26.82 -15.99 -10.58
CA ALA A 23 -27.86 -15.64 -9.62
C ALA A 23 -27.91 -14.12 -9.37
N ALA A 24 -26.75 -13.47 -9.25
CA ALA A 24 -26.67 -12.02 -9.08
C ALA A 24 -27.27 -11.24 -10.26
N LYS A 25 -27.05 -11.71 -11.49
CA LYS A 25 -27.62 -11.10 -12.71
C LYS A 25 -29.15 -11.12 -12.76
N LYS A 26 -29.79 -12.00 -12.01
CA LYS A 26 -31.26 -12.13 -11.96
C LYS A 26 -31.91 -11.21 -10.92
N VAL A 27 -31.11 -10.55 -10.09
CA VAL A 27 -31.62 -9.57 -9.12
C VAL A 27 -31.82 -8.25 -9.84
N ASP A 28 -33.06 -7.75 -9.80
CA ASP A 28 -33.48 -6.51 -10.48
C ASP A 28 -33.97 -5.42 -9.51
N ASP A 29 -34.06 -5.76 -8.22
CA ASP A 29 -34.65 -4.91 -7.18
C ASP A 29 -33.58 -4.27 -6.24
N GLY A 30 -32.33 -4.13 -6.68
CA GLY A 30 -31.30 -3.46 -5.92
C GLY A 30 -29.87 -3.93 -6.20
N PRO A 31 -28.89 -3.31 -5.54
CA PRO A 31 -27.48 -3.70 -5.70
C PRO A 31 -27.19 -5.05 -5.05
N VAL A 32 -26.23 -5.79 -5.62
CA VAL A 32 -25.84 -7.13 -5.16
C VAL A 32 -24.39 -7.17 -4.73
N ILE A 33 -24.12 -7.76 -3.58
CA ILE A 33 -22.78 -8.13 -3.15
C ILE A 33 -22.59 -9.63 -3.38
N VAL A 34 -21.64 -9.98 -4.24
CA VAL A 34 -21.17 -11.38 -4.37
C VAL A 34 -19.86 -11.52 -3.59
N HIS A 35 -19.88 -12.30 -2.51
CA HIS A 35 -18.73 -12.50 -1.64
C HIS A 35 -18.01 -13.81 -1.98
N ALA A 36 -16.92 -13.70 -2.73
CA ALA A 36 -16.05 -14.83 -3.07
C ALA A 36 -14.84 -14.87 -2.13
N LEU A 37 -14.62 -16.01 -1.48
CA LEU A 37 -13.40 -16.25 -0.68
C LEU A 37 -12.32 -16.83 -1.57
N THR A 38 -11.14 -16.23 -1.50
CA THR A 38 -9.97 -16.64 -2.27
C THR A 38 -8.71 -16.63 -1.42
N THR A 39 -7.74 -17.43 -1.83
CA THR A 39 -6.38 -17.40 -1.28
C THR A 39 -5.45 -16.85 -2.35
N LYS A 40 -4.75 -15.75 -2.05
CA LYS A 40 -3.77 -15.18 -2.98
C LYS A 40 -2.70 -16.20 -3.35
N GLY A 41 -2.42 -16.33 -4.65
CA GLY A 41 -1.42 -17.29 -5.16
C GLY A 41 -1.89 -18.73 -5.24
N HIS A 42 -3.19 -19.00 -5.02
CA HIS A 42 -3.76 -20.35 -5.07
C HIS A 42 -3.36 -21.13 -6.32
N GLY A 43 -2.93 -22.38 -6.12
CA GLY A 43 -2.45 -23.26 -7.18
C GLY A 43 -0.96 -23.13 -7.49
N PHE A 44 -0.25 -22.18 -6.85
CA PHE A 44 1.20 -22.08 -6.95
C PHE A 44 1.83 -22.01 -5.54
N PRO A 45 2.55 -23.03 -5.08
CA PRO A 45 2.98 -23.17 -3.68
C PRO A 45 3.81 -22.02 -3.13
N ASN A 46 4.65 -21.39 -3.98
CA ASN A 46 5.51 -20.30 -3.55
C ASN A 46 4.72 -19.01 -3.23
N PRO A 47 3.84 -18.52 -4.13
CA PRO A 47 2.92 -17.41 -3.82
C PRO A 47 1.96 -17.69 -2.66
N GLU A 48 1.47 -18.91 -2.49
CA GLU A 48 0.61 -19.25 -1.36
C GLU A 48 1.31 -19.06 -0.01
N LYS A 49 2.62 -19.35 0.05
CA LYS A 49 3.45 -19.15 1.25
C LYS A 49 3.87 -17.71 1.47
N ASN A 50 4.07 -16.96 0.40
CA ASN A 50 4.50 -15.57 0.45
C ASN A 50 3.91 -14.77 -0.73
N TYR A 51 2.62 -14.52 -0.67
CA TYR A 51 1.90 -13.79 -1.74
C TYR A 51 2.45 -12.38 -1.96
N TYR A 52 3.05 -11.80 -0.94
CA TYR A 52 3.57 -10.45 -0.99
C TYR A 52 4.76 -10.34 -1.94
N ALA A 53 5.72 -11.25 -1.85
CA ALA A 53 6.89 -11.30 -2.74
C ALA A 53 6.52 -11.56 -4.22
N TYR A 54 5.32 -12.12 -4.45
CA TYR A 54 4.83 -12.41 -5.81
C TYR A 54 3.76 -11.43 -6.30
N HIS A 55 3.44 -10.40 -5.53
CA HIS A 55 2.56 -9.34 -5.98
C HIS A 55 3.30 -8.43 -6.96
N ALA A 56 2.87 -8.42 -8.23
CA ALA A 56 3.52 -7.67 -9.31
C ALA A 56 5.03 -7.99 -9.47
N THR A 57 5.41 -9.26 -9.34
CA THR A 57 6.80 -9.71 -9.43
C THR A 57 7.37 -9.57 -10.83
N GLY A 58 8.67 -9.30 -10.92
CA GLY A 58 9.45 -9.40 -12.17
C GLY A 58 9.63 -10.86 -12.63
N PRO A 59 10.37 -11.10 -13.73
CA PRO A 59 10.64 -12.44 -14.22
C PRO A 59 11.35 -13.31 -13.18
N PHE A 60 10.88 -14.54 -13.00
CA PHE A 60 11.44 -15.52 -12.08
C PHE A 60 11.48 -16.92 -12.70
N ASP A 61 12.29 -17.82 -12.16
CA ASP A 61 12.32 -19.23 -12.55
C ASP A 61 11.08 -19.95 -12.01
N PRO A 62 10.18 -20.46 -12.87
CA PRO A 62 8.95 -21.10 -12.43
C PRO A 62 9.17 -22.41 -11.66
N LYS A 63 10.34 -23.05 -11.76
CA LYS A 63 10.67 -24.29 -11.04
C LYS A 63 11.06 -24.00 -9.57
N THR A 64 11.84 -22.93 -9.37
CA THR A 64 12.36 -22.59 -8.04
C THR A 64 11.56 -21.47 -7.38
N GLY A 65 10.82 -20.67 -8.16
CA GLY A 65 10.13 -19.44 -7.70
C GLY A 65 11.10 -18.30 -7.39
N LEU A 66 12.38 -18.43 -7.67
CA LEU A 66 13.36 -17.39 -7.36
C LEU A 66 13.47 -16.38 -8.51
N PRO A 67 13.57 -15.08 -8.19
CA PRO A 67 13.76 -14.05 -9.21
C PRO A 67 15.10 -14.23 -9.91
N TYR A 68 15.14 -13.93 -11.21
CA TYR A 68 16.41 -13.89 -11.94
C TYR A 68 17.27 -12.75 -11.40
N LYS A 69 18.43 -13.10 -10.86
CA LYS A 69 19.39 -12.11 -10.38
C LYS A 69 20.06 -11.38 -11.54
N SER A 70 20.06 -10.05 -11.48
CA SER A 70 20.90 -9.27 -12.37
C SER A 70 22.38 -9.57 -12.07
N SER A 71 23.18 -9.81 -13.11
CA SER A 71 24.63 -9.95 -12.98
C SER A 71 25.36 -8.61 -12.85
N LYS A 72 24.67 -7.50 -13.08
CA LYS A 72 25.24 -6.14 -13.01
C LYS A 72 24.99 -5.54 -11.64
N PRO A 73 26.02 -5.00 -10.96
CA PRO A 73 25.83 -4.20 -9.77
C PRO A 73 24.99 -2.95 -10.13
N ALA A 74 23.95 -2.70 -9.36
CA ALA A 74 23.14 -1.49 -9.50
C ALA A 74 23.37 -0.59 -8.27
N PRO A 75 23.32 0.73 -8.44
CA PRO A 75 23.32 1.64 -7.29
C PRO A 75 22.07 1.39 -6.42
N PRO A 76 22.10 1.76 -5.13
CA PRO A 76 20.92 1.66 -4.30
C PRO A 76 19.75 2.47 -4.89
N THR A 77 18.53 1.97 -4.75
CA THR A 77 17.34 2.70 -5.17
C THR A 77 17.07 3.88 -4.23
N TYR A 78 16.36 4.91 -4.69
CA TYR A 78 15.91 6.01 -3.82
C TYR A 78 15.10 5.50 -2.63
N THR A 79 14.21 4.53 -2.84
CA THR A 79 13.45 3.83 -1.79
C THR A 79 14.35 3.23 -0.71
N THR A 80 15.44 2.57 -1.14
CA THR A 80 16.43 2.01 -0.19
C THR A 80 17.11 3.10 0.63
N VAL A 81 17.59 4.16 -0.04
CA VAL A 81 18.28 5.27 0.64
C VAL A 81 17.33 5.99 1.60
N PHE A 82 16.09 6.23 1.18
CA PHE A 82 15.07 6.86 2.02
C PHE A 82 14.79 6.03 3.28
N GLY A 83 14.49 4.75 3.14
CA GLY A 83 14.18 3.87 4.29
C GLY A 83 15.35 3.76 5.28
N GLU A 84 16.59 3.67 4.78
CA GLU A 84 17.79 3.66 5.62
C GLU A 84 18.02 4.99 6.33
N THR A 85 17.80 6.12 5.63
CA THR A 85 17.90 7.46 6.23
C THR A 85 16.83 7.66 7.29
N MET A 86 15.57 7.25 7.02
CA MET A 86 14.52 7.28 8.03
C MET A 86 14.88 6.50 9.28
N CYS A 87 15.44 5.31 9.13
CA CYS A 87 15.91 4.51 10.27
C CYS A 87 16.99 5.23 11.08
N GLN A 88 17.92 5.97 10.41
CA GLN A 88 18.97 6.74 11.10
C GLN A 88 18.35 7.93 11.86
N LEU A 89 17.46 8.68 11.22
CA LEU A 89 16.81 9.84 11.83
C LEU A 89 15.95 9.44 13.04
N MET A 90 15.19 8.36 12.92
CA MET A 90 14.35 7.84 14.01
C MET A 90 15.15 7.26 15.18
N ALA A 91 16.37 6.82 14.92
CA ALA A 91 17.29 6.43 15.99
C ALA A 91 17.86 7.63 16.75
N ALA A 92 17.98 8.77 16.07
CA ALA A 92 18.54 10.01 16.64
C ALA A 92 17.47 10.90 17.33
N ASP A 93 16.24 10.87 16.88
CA ASP A 93 15.12 11.67 17.44
C ASP A 93 13.88 10.79 17.61
N GLU A 94 13.46 10.58 18.86
CA GLU A 94 12.30 9.74 19.20
C GLU A 94 10.96 10.34 18.75
N ARG A 95 10.91 11.63 18.43
CA ARG A 95 9.70 12.29 17.95
C ARG A 95 9.40 11.98 16.47
N ILE A 96 10.37 11.47 15.71
CA ILE A 96 10.17 11.15 14.30
C ILE A 96 9.35 9.86 14.19
N VAL A 97 8.31 9.93 13.37
CA VAL A 97 7.37 8.84 13.11
C VAL A 97 7.24 8.64 11.61
N GLY A 98 7.33 7.40 11.15
CA GLY A 98 7.16 7.02 9.75
C GLY A 98 5.75 6.53 9.46
N LEU A 99 5.18 6.91 8.32
CA LEU A 99 3.84 6.48 7.93
C LEU A 99 3.76 6.25 6.42
N THR A 100 2.98 5.26 6.01
CA THR A 100 2.63 5.01 4.61
C THR A 100 1.16 4.60 4.48
N ALA A 101 0.63 4.62 3.26
CA ALA A 101 -0.72 4.19 2.93
C ALA A 101 -0.67 2.98 1.97
N ALA A 102 -0.63 1.77 2.53
CA ALA A 102 -0.59 0.47 1.83
C ALA A 102 0.63 0.23 0.92
N MET A 103 1.69 1.04 1.04
CA MET A 103 2.87 0.93 0.16
C MET A 103 4.20 0.85 0.94
N PRO A 104 4.34 -0.03 1.95
CA PRO A 104 5.54 -0.05 2.78
C PRO A 104 6.81 -0.34 1.98
N ASP A 105 6.83 -1.36 1.12
CA ASP A 105 8.02 -1.71 0.32
C ASP A 105 8.33 -0.64 -0.72
N GLY A 106 7.30 -0.16 -1.39
CA GLY A 106 7.46 0.81 -2.46
C GLY A 106 8.01 2.15 -1.99
N THR A 107 7.77 2.50 -0.74
CA THR A 107 8.26 3.73 -0.10
C THR A 107 9.50 3.51 0.77
N GLY A 108 9.83 2.25 1.12
CA GLY A 108 10.93 1.93 2.04
C GLY A 108 10.55 2.02 3.53
N ILE A 109 9.27 2.23 3.84
CA ILE A 109 8.74 2.21 5.22
C ILE A 109 8.71 0.78 5.79
N ASP A 110 8.81 -0.27 4.98
CA ASP A 110 8.99 -1.66 5.42
C ASP A 110 10.16 -1.81 6.40
N LYS A 111 11.32 -1.21 6.08
CA LYS A 111 12.52 -1.20 6.96
C LYS A 111 12.27 -0.48 8.28
N VAL A 112 11.48 0.59 8.22
CA VAL A 112 11.11 1.40 9.39
C VAL A 112 10.15 0.63 10.28
N LEU A 113 9.13 -0.04 9.69
CA LEU A 113 8.19 -0.91 10.40
C LEU A 113 8.90 -2.06 11.12
N GLU A 114 9.89 -2.67 10.47
CA GLU A 114 10.69 -3.75 11.05
C GLU A 114 11.50 -3.26 12.25
N LYS A 115 12.15 -2.10 12.15
CA LYS A 115 13.08 -1.59 13.15
C LYS A 115 12.41 -0.79 14.27
N PHE A 116 11.34 -0.07 13.97
CA PHE A 116 10.63 0.81 14.89
C PHE A 116 9.10 0.58 14.85
N PRO A 117 8.61 -0.64 15.16
CA PRO A 117 7.19 -1.00 14.99
C PRO A 117 6.23 -0.16 15.83
N GLN A 118 6.71 0.53 16.87
CA GLN A 118 5.90 1.42 17.72
C GLN A 118 5.81 2.86 17.19
N ARG A 119 6.61 3.19 16.18
CA ARG A 119 6.70 4.53 15.60
C ARG A 119 6.63 4.50 14.07
N ALA A 120 6.10 3.44 13.51
CA ALA A 120 5.85 3.32 12.09
C ALA A 120 4.46 2.74 11.86
N PHE A 121 3.74 3.26 10.89
CA PHE A 121 2.35 2.91 10.63
C PHE A 121 2.09 2.70 9.15
N ASP A 122 1.36 1.64 8.83
CA ASP A 122 0.71 1.46 7.55
C ASP A 122 -0.80 1.57 7.78
N VAL A 123 -1.42 2.61 7.23
CA VAL A 123 -2.84 2.89 7.43
C VAL A 123 -3.75 2.20 6.41
N GLY A 124 -3.18 1.35 5.55
CA GLY A 124 -3.90 0.76 4.43
C GLY A 124 -4.16 1.79 3.32
N ILE A 125 -5.07 1.47 2.39
CA ILE A 125 -5.43 2.38 1.28
C ILE A 125 -6.35 3.48 1.81
N ALA A 126 -5.77 4.42 2.56
CA ALA A 126 -6.51 5.49 3.26
C ALA A 126 -5.66 6.76 3.37
N GLU A 127 -5.32 7.37 2.24
CA GLU A 127 -4.43 8.54 2.16
C GLU A 127 -4.99 9.74 2.91
N GLN A 128 -6.30 9.97 2.87
CA GLN A 128 -6.95 11.04 3.65
C GLN A 128 -6.72 10.83 5.15
N HIS A 129 -6.93 9.59 5.64
CA HIS A 129 -6.65 9.26 7.03
C HIS A 129 -5.16 9.43 7.36
N ALA A 130 -4.27 9.03 6.47
CA ALA A 130 -2.83 9.20 6.63
C ALA A 130 -2.45 10.66 6.93
N VAL A 131 -2.97 11.59 6.15
CA VAL A 131 -2.70 13.03 6.30
C VAL A 131 -3.26 13.57 7.61
N THR A 132 -4.53 13.30 7.91
CA THR A 132 -5.17 13.76 9.16
C THR A 132 -4.50 13.15 10.39
N PHE A 133 -4.09 11.89 10.32
CA PHE A 133 -3.36 11.22 11.40
C PHE A 133 -1.98 11.87 11.64
N CYS A 134 -1.25 12.21 10.56
CA CYS A 134 -0.01 12.98 10.68
C CYS A 134 -0.24 14.37 11.31
N ALA A 135 -1.31 15.05 10.92
CA ALA A 135 -1.66 16.34 11.53
C ALA A 135 -1.89 16.21 13.04
N GLY A 136 -2.64 15.20 13.48
CA GLY A 136 -2.85 14.91 14.89
C GLY A 136 -1.56 14.61 15.66
N MET A 137 -0.64 13.82 15.06
CA MET A 137 0.67 13.57 15.65
C MET A 137 1.53 14.84 15.77
N ALA A 138 1.47 15.72 14.78
CA ALA A 138 2.17 17.00 14.81
C ALA A 138 1.64 17.93 15.91
N CYS A 139 0.32 17.94 16.18
CA CYS A 139 -0.27 18.67 17.29
C CYS A 139 0.29 18.24 18.66
N GLU A 140 0.69 16.96 18.80
CA GLU A 140 1.29 16.41 20.01
C GLU A 140 2.82 16.56 20.04
N GLY A 141 3.41 17.31 19.12
CA GLY A 141 4.85 17.59 19.06
C GLY A 141 5.70 16.49 18.44
N LEU A 142 5.08 15.49 17.80
CA LEU A 142 5.78 14.51 16.99
C LEU A 142 6.15 15.10 15.62
N LYS A 143 7.07 14.44 14.93
CA LYS A 143 7.55 14.83 13.58
C LYS A 143 7.18 13.74 12.58
N PRO A 144 5.95 13.71 12.12
CA PRO A 144 5.51 12.67 11.19
C PRO A 144 6.08 12.88 9.78
N VAL A 145 6.51 11.77 9.17
CA VAL A 145 6.93 11.68 7.78
C VAL A 145 5.97 10.73 7.06
N ALA A 146 5.12 11.28 6.22
CA ALA A 146 4.16 10.55 5.40
C ALA A 146 4.81 10.20 4.05
N ALA A 147 5.19 8.94 3.85
CA ALA A 147 5.73 8.42 2.61
C ALA A 147 4.60 7.83 1.76
N ILE A 148 4.16 8.58 0.77
CA ILE A 148 3.00 8.25 -0.08
C ILE A 148 3.37 8.53 -1.54
N TYR A 149 2.91 7.67 -2.47
CA TYR A 149 3.10 7.92 -3.89
C TYR A 149 2.39 9.22 -4.31
N SER A 150 3.06 10.02 -5.15
CA SER A 150 2.56 11.34 -5.54
C SER A 150 1.15 11.27 -6.12
N THR A 151 0.89 10.32 -7.02
CA THR A 151 -0.43 10.12 -7.61
C THR A 151 -1.50 9.72 -6.58
N PHE A 152 -1.14 8.96 -5.54
CA PHE A 152 -2.08 8.54 -4.50
C PHE A 152 -2.35 9.64 -3.48
N LEU A 153 -1.39 10.53 -3.23
CA LEU A 153 -1.57 11.66 -2.33
C LEU A 153 -2.65 12.65 -2.82
N GLN A 154 -2.99 12.63 -4.12
CA GLN A 154 -4.13 13.40 -4.66
C GLN A 154 -5.44 13.11 -3.89
N ARG A 155 -5.62 11.89 -3.36
CA ARG A 155 -6.80 11.55 -2.55
C ARG A 155 -6.84 12.27 -1.21
N GLY A 156 -5.72 12.75 -0.71
CA GLY A 156 -5.59 13.51 0.55
C GLY A 156 -5.41 15.00 0.36
N PHE A 157 -5.71 15.54 -0.82
CA PHE A 157 -5.47 16.93 -1.16
C PHE A 157 -6.15 17.92 -0.20
N ASP A 158 -7.43 17.70 0.08
CA ASP A 158 -8.20 18.55 0.99
C ASP A 158 -7.62 18.50 2.41
N GLN A 159 -7.20 17.33 2.88
CA GLN A 159 -6.60 17.14 4.20
C GLN A 159 -5.23 17.82 4.30
N VAL A 160 -4.43 17.82 3.23
CA VAL A 160 -3.15 18.56 3.20
C VAL A 160 -3.42 20.05 3.44
N ILE A 161 -4.40 20.63 2.75
CA ILE A 161 -4.74 22.04 2.89
C ILE A 161 -5.35 22.32 4.27
N HIS A 162 -6.44 21.60 4.61
CA HIS A 162 -7.27 21.93 5.77
C HIS A 162 -6.63 21.47 7.09
N ASP A 163 -6.13 20.21 7.14
CA ASP A 163 -5.68 19.63 8.39
C ASP A 163 -4.22 19.96 8.71
N VAL A 164 -3.40 20.27 7.69
CA VAL A 164 -1.97 20.54 7.86
C VAL A 164 -1.65 22.01 7.61
N CYS A 165 -1.89 22.52 6.39
CA CYS A 165 -1.40 23.83 5.99
C CYS A 165 -2.11 24.98 6.70
N LEU A 166 -3.43 24.94 6.86
CA LEU A 166 -4.18 25.99 7.56
C LEU A 166 -3.84 26.07 9.06
N GLN A 167 -3.34 25.00 9.63
CA GLN A 167 -2.93 24.92 11.03
C GLN A 167 -1.42 25.11 11.23
N ASP A 168 -0.67 25.30 10.15
CA ASP A 168 0.79 25.47 10.17
C ASP A 168 1.52 24.35 10.91
N LEU A 169 1.15 23.09 10.62
CA LEU A 169 1.66 21.90 11.30
C LEU A 169 2.89 21.32 10.61
N ASP A 170 3.86 20.90 11.42
CA ASP A 170 5.12 20.26 10.97
C ASP A 170 4.91 18.81 10.48
N VAL A 171 4.36 18.64 9.29
CA VAL A 171 4.23 17.35 8.61
C VAL A 171 5.13 17.31 7.39
N THR A 172 5.97 16.28 7.28
CA THR A 172 6.80 16.05 6.10
C THR A 172 6.12 15.05 5.17
N PHE A 173 5.90 15.45 3.91
CA PHE A 173 5.42 14.56 2.85
C PHE A 173 6.58 14.11 1.96
N ALA A 174 6.91 12.82 2.01
CA ALA A 174 7.86 12.18 1.11
C ALA A 174 7.08 11.56 -0.06
N MET A 175 7.00 12.31 -1.16
CA MET A 175 6.26 11.87 -2.36
C MET A 175 7.16 10.98 -3.23
N ASP A 176 6.89 9.69 -3.22
CA ASP A 176 7.54 8.74 -4.11
C ASP A 176 6.84 8.74 -5.48
N ARG A 177 7.53 8.37 -6.54
CA ARG A 177 7.05 8.35 -7.94
C ARG A 177 6.53 9.70 -8.43
N ALA A 178 7.17 10.79 -8.01
CA ALA A 178 6.86 12.10 -8.56
C ALA A 178 7.48 12.27 -9.96
N GLY A 179 6.68 12.63 -10.94
CA GLY A 179 7.08 12.77 -12.33
C GLY A 179 6.93 11.48 -13.15
N ILE A 180 7.77 11.30 -14.20
CA ILE A 180 7.70 10.14 -15.09
C ILE A 180 8.47 8.96 -14.47
N VAL A 181 7.79 7.87 -14.16
CA VAL A 181 8.32 6.71 -13.45
C VAL A 181 8.25 5.42 -14.28
N GLY A 182 8.98 5.36 -15.33
CA GLY A 182 9.30 4.15 -16.10
C GLY A 182 8.21 3.09 -16.22
N ALA A 183 8.42 1.97 -15.55
CA ALA A 183 7.58 0.78 -15.69
C ALA A 183 6.24 0.83 -14.95
N ASP A 184 6.03 1.74 -14.02
CA ASP A 184 4.78 1.82 -13.22
C ASP A 184 3.58 2.31 -14.04
N GLY A 185 3.82 2.97 -15.18
CA GLY A 185 2.80 3.38 -16.14
C GLY A 185 2.03 4.64 -15.73
N PRO A 186 1.00 5.01 -16.51
CA PRO A 186 0.32 6.31 -16.39
C PRO A 186 -0.47 6.48 -15.09
N THR A 187 -0.77 5.41 -14.37
CA THR A 187 -1.48 5.48 -13.07
C THR A 187 -0.59 5.96 -11.92
N HIS A 188 0.73 6.05 -12.16
CA HIS A 188 1.73 6.40 -11.15
C HIS A 188 2.56 7.63 -11.54
N HIS A 189 2.26 8.25 -12.67
CA HIS A 189 2.89 9.49 -13.11
C HIS A 189 2.16 10.67 -12.50
N GLY A 190 2.72 11.30 -11.48
CA GLY A 190 2.12 12.41 -10.77
C GLY A 190 2.97 13.66 -10.72
#